data_2333a4996509aef8023d0a036203968f
#
_entry.id   2333a4996509aef8023d0a036203968f
#
_cell.length_a   1.000
_cell.length_b   1.000
_cell.length_c   1.000
_cell.angle_alpha   90.00
_cell.angle_beta   90.00
_cell.angle_gamma   90.00
#
_symmetry.space_group_name_H-M   'P 1'
#
loop_
_entity.id
_entity.type
_entity.pdbx_description
1 polymer ?
#
loop_
_entity_poly.entity_id
_entity_poly.type
_entity_poly.pdbx_seq_one_letter_code
_entity_poly.pdbx_strand_id
1 'polypeptide(L)'
;NYGNDRQFIVFDPADDDPKNTDIFKEVKSAGHPAFVVKAFTPDTHEIAGEFFRWQFATATASAIMGIYPFDQPDVEISKIKAQIILAEDRSDIKTTNLAQGLHAISAITPPHYVALTAFMPESDALTETFMELRTAISENTGVATTFGYGPRYLHSIGQLYKGGPNNLSVLCFVSGKYDDLPVPNTSYTFGELTRALAEGDFNAMSQHGQNVNQFRLGHKAVEELKYEIHESFG
;
A
#
# COMPACT_ATOMS: atom_id res chain seq x y z
N ASN A 1 14.15 -12.62 4.20
CA ASN A 1 15.07 -11.70 4.87
C ASN A 1 14.45 -10.31 4.94
N TYR A 2 14.35 -9.76 6.15
CA TYR A 2 13.92 -8.38 6.37
C TYR A 2 15.15 -7.49 6.56
N GLY A 3 15.06 -6.22 6.14
CA GLY A 3 16.07 -5.21 6.50
C GLY A 3 16.09 -4.95 8.01
N ASN A 4 17.07 -4.19 8.47
CA ASN A 4 17.24 -3.83 9.89
C ASN A 4 16.45 -2.57 10.30
N ASP A 5 15.56 -2.11 9.46
CA ASP A 5 14.74 -0.90 9.57
C ASP A 5 13.31 -1.18 10.09
N ARG A 6 13.06 -2.40 10.60
CA ARG A 6 11.72 -2.85 11.00
C ARG A 6 11.65 -3.28 12.44
N GLN A 7 10.53 -2.94 13.05
CA GLN A 7 10.11 -3.42 14.36
C GLN A 7 8.86 -4.28 14.19
N PHE A 8 8.84 -5.43 14.84
CA PHE A 8 7.72 -6.36 14.78
C PHE A 8 6.92 -6.32 16.05
N ILE A 9 5.60 -6.29 15.88
CA ILE A 9 4.64 -6.38 16.98
C ILE A 9 3.75 -7.59 16.72
N VAL A 10 3.82 -8.55 17.62
CA VAL A 10 3.00 -9.77 17.56
C VAL A 10 1.88 -9.61 18.59
N PHE A 11 0.67 -9.60 18.10
CA PHE A 11 -0.51 -9.72 18.96
C PHE A 11 -0.73 -11.20 19.23
N ASP A 12 -0.61 -11.59 20.51
CA ASP A 12 -0.84 -12.95 20.95
C ASP A 12 -2.21 -13.00 21.62
N PRO A 13 -3.24 -13.50 20.92
CA PRO A 13 -4.54 -13.75 21.54
C PRO A 13 -4.38 -14.81 22.63
N ALA A 14 -5.19 -14.72 23.67
CA ALA A 14 -5.11 -15.59 24.85
C ALA A 14 -5.23 -17.11 24.58
N ASP A 15 -5.50 -17.50 23.35
CA ASP A 15 -5.60 -18.88 22.87
C ASP A 15 -4.26 -19.43 22.33
N ASP A 16 -3.13 -19.05 22.88
CA ASP A 16 -1.78 -19.60 22.61
C ASP A 16 -1.67 -20.30 21.23
N ASP A 17 -1.80 -19.53 20.10
CA ASP A 17 -1.56 -20.10 18.78
C ASP A 17 -0.05 -20.34 18.64
N PRO A 18 0.41 -21.61 18.52
CA PRO A 18 1.83 -21.94 18.39
C PRO A 18 2.53 -21.20 17.23
N LYS A 19 1.79 -20.87 16.16
CA LYS A 19 2.31 -20.14 15.00
C LYS A 19 2.79 -18.74 15.35
N ASN A 20 2.07 -18.03 16.21
CA ASN A 20 2.48 -16.69 16.64
C ASN A 20 3.76 -16.74 17.48
N THR A 21 3.92 -17.77 18.29
CA THR A 21 5.13 -17.98 19.10
C THR A 21 6.34 -18.32 18.23
N ASP A 22 6.16 -19.09 17.17
CA ASP A 22 7.25 -19.49 16.27
C ASP A 22 7.70 -18.32 15.38
N ILE A 23 6.77 -17.57 14.80
CA ILE A 23 7.07 -16.33 14.05
C ILE A 23 7.84 -15.34 14.93
N PHE A 24 7.42 -15.16 16.20
CA PHE A 24 8.12 -14.28 17.12
C PHE A 24 9.55 -14.75 17.39
N LYS A 25 9.76 -16.06 17.60
CA LYS A 25 11.09 -16.64 17.79
C LYS A 25 11.97 -16.48 16.57
N GLU A 26 11.44 -16.71 15.38
CA GLU A 26 12.17 -16.55 14.12
C GLU A 26 12.61 -15.10 13.90
N VAL A 27 11.70 -14.15 14.05
CA VAL A 27 11.98 -12.73 13.91
C VAL A 27 13.03 -12.27 14.92
N LYS A 28 12.92 -12.70 16.17
CA LYS A 28 13.87 -12.35 17.23
C LYS A 28 15.24 -13.01 17.02
N SER A 29 15.28 -14.26 16.58
CA SER A 29 16.53 -14.95 16.27
C SER A 29 17.26 -14.37 15.06
N ALA A 30 16.52 -13.75 14.14
CA ALA A 30 17.05 -12.98 13.02
C ALA A 30 17.60 -11.60 13.43
N GLY A 31 17.50 -11.22 14.71
CA GLY A 31 18.06 -9.97 15.24
C GLY A 31 17.12 -8.77 15.15
N HIS A 32 15.86 -8.97 14.76
CA HIS A 32 14.91 -7.86 14.66
C HIS A 32 14.30 -7.51 16.03
N PRO A 33 14.08 -6.20 16.31
CA PRO A 33 13.27 -5.78 17.45
C PRO A 33 11.87 -6.35 17.34
N ALA A 34 11.45 -7.10 18.35
CA ALA A 34 10.13 -7.73 18.39
C ALA A 34 9.50 -7.62 19.78
N PHE A 35 8.23 -7.28 19.83
CA PHE A 35 7.43 -7.17 21.04
C PHE A 35 6.20 -8.05 20.94
N VAL A 36 5.86 -8.72 22.03
CA VAL A 36 4.59 -9.41 22.15
C VAL A 36 3.65 -8.53 22.94
N VAL A 37 2.53 -8.18 22.34
CA VAL A 37 1.39 -7.63 23.05
C VAL A 37 0.48 -8.79 23.36
N LYS A 38 0.45 -9.20 24.63
CA LYS A 38 -0.56 -10.14 25.09
C LYS A 38 -1.90 -9.43 25.00
N ALA A 39 -2.59 -9.74 23.94
CA ALA A 39 -3.86 -9.16 23.63
C ALA A 39 -4.95 -10.04 24.21
N PHE A 40 -5.91 -9.43 24.71
CA PHE A 40 -7.31 -9.70 24.97
C PHE A 40 -7.78 -11.12 24.62
N THR A 41 -8.54 -11.67 25.53
CA THR A 41 -9.53 -12.69 25.19
C THR A 41 -10.49 -12.13 24.13
N PRO A 42 -11.13 -12.96 23.30
CA PRO A 42 -12.10 -12.49 22.30
C PRO A 42 -13.26 -11.69 22.88
N ASP A 43 -13.26 -11.42 24.16
CA ASP A 43 -14.26 -10.58 24.83
C ASP A 43 -14.03 -9.10 24.48
N THR A 44 -15.07 -8.50 23.94
CA THR A 44 -15.10 -7.20 23.24
C THR A 44 -14.57 -6.01 24.04
N HIS A 45 -14.53 -6.09 25.37
CA HIS A 45 -14.10 -4.98 26.22
C HIS A 45 -12.58 -4.76 26.20
N GLU A 46 -11.79 -5.81 26.08
CA GLU A 46 -10.33 -5.73 26.08
C GLU A 46 -9.81 -5.15 24.75
N ILE A 47 -10.51 -5.41 23.64
CA ILE A 47 -10.22 -4.80 22.33
C ILE A 47 -10.29 -3.26 22.41
N ALA A 48 -11.29 -2.72 23.09
CA ALA A 48 -11.43 -1.28 23.26
C ALA A 48 -10.25 -0.68 24.06
N GLY A 49 -9.73 -1.42 25.06
CA GLY A 49 -8.53 -1.05 25.79
C GLY A 49 -7.29 -1.00 24.89
N GLU A 50 -7.15 -1.95 23.95
CA GLU A 50 -6.06 -1.95 22.98
C GLU A 50 -6.18 -0.78 21.98
N PHE A 51 -7.36 -0.47 21.48
CA PHE A 51 -7.54 0.70 20.63
C PHE A 51 -7.13 1.99 21.36
N PHE A 52 -7.54 2.17 22.60
CA PHE A 52 -7.12 3.31 23.40
C PHE A 52 -5.60 3.36 23.61
N ARG A 53 -4.99 2.22 23.94
CA ARG A 53 -3.53 2.11 24.11
C ARG A 53 -2.78 2.57 22.87
N TRP A 54 -3.17 2.08 21.70
CA TRP A 54 -2.52 2.43 20.43
C TRP A 54 -2.78 3.87 20.00
N GLN A 55 -3.96 4.40 20.24
CA GLN A 55 -4.26 5.83 20.02
C GLN A 55 -3.40 6.72 20.90
N PHE A 56 -3.29 6.38 22.18
CA PHE A 56 -2.44 7.09 23.13
C PHE A 56 -0.96 7.00 22.78
N ALA A 57 -0.49 5.80 22.41
CA ALA A 57 0.89 5.58 21.97
C ALA A 57 1.21 6.40 20.71
N THR A 58 0.30 6.45 19.74
CA THR A 58 0.44 7.26 18.52
C THR A 58 0.52 8.75 18.85
N ALA A 59 -0.36 9.25 19.68
CA ALA A 59 -0.35 10.65 20.09
C ALA A 59 0.96 11.02 20.83
N THR A 60 1.42 10.15 21.72
CA THR A 60 2.65 10.34 22.48
C THR A 60 3.90 10.32 21.56
N ALA A 61 3.99 9.32 20.68
CA ALA A 61 5.08 9.24 19.70
C ALA A 61 5.11 10.47 18.79
N SER A 62 3.95 10.91 18.31
CA SER A 62 3.83 12.10 17.47
C SER A 62 4.26 13.38 18.20
N ALA A 63 3.92 13.51 19.48
CA ALA A 63 4.36 14.63 20.30
C ALA A 63 5.89 14.64 20.47
N ILE A 64 6.51 13.48 20.66
CA ILE A 64 7.98 13.34 20.75
C ILE A 64 8.65 13.67 19.40
N MET A 65 8.04 13.26 18.29
CA MET A 65 8.53 13.50 16.93
C MET A 65 8.23 14.92 16.42
N GLY A 66 7.40 15.70 17.11
CA GLY A 66 6.99 17.04 16.70
C GLY A 66 6.05 17.05 15.49
N ILE A 67 5.26 15.99 15.30
CA ILE A 67 4.28 15.87 14.21
C ILE A 67 2.85 15.91 14.75
N TYR A 68 1.90 16.33 13.89
CA TYR A 68 0.50 16.40 14.22
C TYR A 68 -0.28 15.19 13.65
N PRO A 69 -0.74 14.25 14.48
CA PRO A 69 -1.31 12.98 14.00
C PRO A 69 -2.81 13.03 13.69
N PHE A 70 -3.47 14.17 13.86
CA PHE A 70 -4.93 14.30 13.80
C PHE A 70 -5.42 14.93 12.51
N ASP A 71 -4.55 15.11 11.51
CA ASP A 71 -4.87 15.73 10.24
C ASP A 71 -4.31 14.90 9.06
N GLN A 72 -4.97 15.00 7.90
CA GLN A 72 -4.59 14.31 6.66
C GLN A 72 -4.73 15.26 5.44
N PRO A 73 -3.97 16.37 5.39
CA PRO A 73 -4.15 17.40 4.37
C PRO A 73 -3.91 16.89 2.95
N ASP A 74 -2.98 15.97 2.75
CA ASP A 74 -2.59 15.49 1.42
C ASP A 74 -3.61 14.52 0.79
N VAL A 75 -4.47 13.91 1.60
CA VAL A 75 -5.57 13.07 1.10
C VAL A 75 -6.65 13.91 0.40
N GLU A 76 -6.95 15.11 0.92
CA GLU A 76 -7.90 16.02 0.28
C GLU A 76 -7.41 16.52 -1.09
N ILE A 77 -6.12 16.77 -1.26
CA ILE A 77 -5.52 17.19 -2.53
C ILE A 77 -5.80 16.17 -3.64
N SER A 78 -5.70 14.88 -3.35
CA SER A 78 -5.99 13.82 -4.32
C SER A 78 -7.45 13.83 -4.78
N LYS A 79 -8.40 14.07 -3.87
CA LYS A 79 -9.83 14.15 -4.20
C LYS A 79 -10.14 15.35 -5.10
N ILE A 80 -9.58 16.51 -4.79
CA ILE A 80 -9.74 17.72 -5.60
C ILE A 80 -9.19 17.48 -7.03
N LYS A 81 -8.01 16.86 -7.15
CA LYS A 81 -7.43 16.52 -8.45
C LYS A 81 -8.31 15.54 -9.23
N ALA A 82 -8.83 14.50 -8.59
CA ALA A 82 -9.74 13.56 -9.23
C ALA A 82 -11.01 14.25 -9.73
N GLN A 83 -11.58 15.20 -8.98
CA GLN A 83 -12.73 15.98 -9.43
C GLN A 83 -12.42 16.86 -10.67
N ILE A 84 -11.24 17.47 -10.72
CA ILE A 84 -10.79 18.25 -11.88
C ILE A 84 -10.66 17.34 -13.10
N ILE A 85 -10.02 16.18 -12.95
CA ILE A 85 -9.85 15.19 -14.03
C ILE A 85 -11.20 14.75 -14.60
N LEU A 86 -12.18 14.46 -13.74
CA LEU A 86 -13.53 14.08 -14.15
C LEU A 86 -14.27 15.22 -14.87
N ALA A 87 -14.08 16.46 -14.43
CA ALA A 87 -14.74 17.63 -15.04
C ALA A 87 -14.16 18.00 -16.42
N GLU A 88 -12.88 17.73 -16.64
CA GLU A 88 -12.16 18.09 -17.86
C GLU A 88 -12.12 16.96 -18.90
N ASP A 89 -12.72 15.79 -18.60
CA ASP A 89 -12.67 14.58 -19.44
C ASP A 89 -11.23 14.20 -19.87
N ARG A 90 -10.27 14.48 -19.02
CA ARG A 90 -8.84 14.24 -19.25
C ARG A 90 -8.39 12.96 -18.54
N SER A 91 -8.54 11.84 -19.18
CA SER A 91 -8.10 10.54 -18.65
C SER A 91 -6.94 9.92 -19.45
N ASP A 92 -5.91 10.69 -19.74
CA ASP A 92 -4.68 10.17 -20.36
C ASP A 92 -3.66 9.75 -19.27
N ILE A 93 -3.90 8.58 -18.71
CA ILE A 93 -2.94 7.95 -17.79
C ILE A 93 -1.67 7.60 -18.56
N LYS A 94 -0.58 8.30 -18.27
CA LYS A 94 0.76 7.94 -18.76
C LYS A 94 1.24 6.70 -18.02
N THR A 95 1.34 5.60 -18.74
CA THR A 95 1.81 4.34 -18.16
C THR A 95 3.27 4.07 -18.55
N THR A 96 4.00 3.51 -17.60
CA THR A 96 5.34 2.98 -17.78
C THR A 96 5.24 1.51 -18.23
N ASN A 97 6.26 1.00 -18.91
CA ASN A 97 6.39 -0.43 -19.17
C ASN A 97 6.65 -1.17 -17.85
N LEU A 98 5.92 -2.27 -17.60
CA LEU A 98 5.98 -2.98 -16.32
C LEU A 98 7.38 -3.57 -16.06
N ALA A 99 7.99 -4.23 -17.03
CA ALA A 99 9.34 -4.78 -16.89
C ALA A 99 10.37 -3.70 -16.53
N GLN A 100 10.29 -2.52 -17.16
CA GLN A 100 11.18 -1.39 -16.84
C GLN A 100 10.97 -0.88 -15.42
N GLY A 101 9.71 -0.81 -14.96
CA GLY A 101 9.39 -0.40 -13.60
C GLY A 101 9.91 -1.39 -12.56
N LEU A 102 9.72 -2.67 -12.77
CA LEU A 102 10.24 -3.72 -11.88
C LEU A 102 11.77 -3.74 -11.86
N HIS A 103 12.41 -3.58 -13.01
CA HIS A 103 13.87 -3.45 -13.08
C HIS A 103 14.40 -2.24 -12.31
N ALA A 104 13.71 -1.09 -12.37
CA ALA A 104 14.08 0.08 -11.56
C ALA A 104 13.95 -0.16 -10.05
N ILE A 105 12.96 -0.96 -9.64
CA ILE A 105 12.76 -1.35 -8.24
C ILE A 105 13.88 -2.25 -7.72
N SER A 106 14.45 -3.13 -8.55
CA SER A 106 15.52 -4.05 -8.12
C SER A 106 16.80 -3.35 -7.62
N ALA A 107 16.98 -2.07 -7.95
CA ALA A 107 18.12 -1.26 -7.48
C ALA A 107 17.85 -0.48 -6.17
N ILE A 108 16.65 -0.58 -5.62
CA ILE A 108 16.26 0.15 -4.40
C ILE A 108 16.82 -0.57 -3.17
N THR A 109 17.30 0.20 -2.21
CA THR A 109 17.85 -0.32 -0.95
C THR A 109 17.23 0.37 0.27
N PRO A 110 17.21 -0.27 1.45
CA PRO A 110 16.80 0.40 2.70
C PRO A 110 17.58 1.73 2.94
N PRO A 111 16.95 2.77 3.49
CA PRO A 111 15.63 2.78 4.13
C PRO A 111 14.44 3.06 3.19
N HIS A 112 14.63 2.95 1.87
CA HIS A 112 13.50 3.05 0.95
C HIS A 112 12.52 1.88 1.15
N TYR A 113 11.26 2.09 0.74
CA TYR A 113 10.26 1.05 0.72
C TYR A 113 9.40 1.14 -0.54
N VAL A 114 8.71 0.07 -0.87
CA VAL A 114 7.88 -0.02 -2.08
C VAL A 114 6.42 -0.18 -1.70
N ALA A 115 5.56 0.65 -2.29
CA ALA A 115 4.11 0.51 -2.18
C ALA A 115 3.52 0.03 -3.51
N LEU A 116 2.75 -1.04 -3.46
CA LEU A 116 1.91 -1.49 -4.56
C LEU A 116 0.50 -0.97 -4.31
N THR A 117 -0.06 -0.24 -5.25
CA THR A 117 -1.44 0.25 -5.20
C THR A 117 -2.20 -0.21 -6.42
N ALA A 118 -3.40 -0.75 -6.26
CA ALA A 118 -4.18 -1.30 -7.35
C ALA A 118 -5.57 -0.65 -7.44
N PHE A 119 -5.81 0.09 -8.51
CA PHE A 119 -7.11 0.67 -8.85
C PHE A 119 -7.79 -0.20 -9.91
N MET A 120 -8.28 -1.35 -9.47
CA MET A 120 -8.90 -2.37 -10.31
C MET A 120 -9.83 -3.27 -9.49
N PRO A 121 -10.72 -4.04 -10.14
CA PRO A 121 -11.56 -5.00 -9.44
C PRO A 121 -10.74 -6.00 -8.63
N GLU A 122 -11.12 -6.16 -7.38
CA GLU A 122 -10.49 -7.08 -6.43
C GLU A 122 -10.88 -8.53 -6.74
N SER A 123 -9.90 -9.45 -6.69
CA SER A 123 -10.14 -10.89 -6.72
C SER A 123 -9.05 -11.61 -5.91
N ASP A 124 -9.36 -12.80 -5.42
CA ASP A 124 -8.41 -13.60 -4.62
C ASP A 124 -7.14 -13.90 -5.43
N ALA A 125 -7.28 -14.34 -6.69
CA ALA A 125 -6.16 -14.63 -7.55
C ALA A 125 -5.25 -13.42 -7.81
N LEU A 126 -5.83 -12.24 -7.98
CA LEU A 126 -5.08 -11.00 -8.17
C LEU A 126 -4.38 -10.57 -6.87
N THR A 127 -5.08 -10.72 -5.75
CA THR A 127 -4.50 -10.42 -4.43
C THR A 127 -3.32 -11.33 -4.12
N GLU A 128 -3.44 -12.64 -4.36
CA GLU A 128 -2.35 -13.60 -4.21
C GLU A 128 -1.14 -13.22 -5.10
N THR A 129 -1.39 -12.84 -6.36
CA THR A 129 -0.32 -12.43 -7.28
C THR A 129 0.39 -11.15 -6.81
N PHE A 130 -0.33 -10.18 -6.24
CA PHE A 130 0.31 -9.02 -5.63
C PHE A 130 1.11 -9.37 -4.37
N MET A 131 0.67 -10.37 -3.61
CA MET A 131 1.47 -10.88 -2.49
C MET A 131 2.75 -11.57 -2.96
N GLU A 132 2.69 -12.36 -4.05
CA GLU A 132 3.86 -12.93 -4.72
C GLU A 132 4.84 -11.82 -5.15
N LEU A 133 4.35 -10.77 -5.81
CA LEU A 133 5.18 -9.63 -6.22
C LEU A 133 5.84 -8.92 -5.03
N ARG A 134 5.10 -8.69 -3.94
CA ARG A 134 5.66 -8.12 -2.72
C ARG A 134 6.80 -8.97 -2.14
N THR A 135 6.60 -10.27 -2.10
CA THR A 135 7.60 -11.23 -1.61
C THR A 135 8.85 -11.17 -2.47
N ALA A 136 8.69 -11.26 -3.80
CA ALA A 136 9.78 -11.19 -4.76
C ALA A 136 10.60 -9.90 -4.63
N ILE A 137 9.94 -8.75 -4.53
CA ILE A 137 10.61 -7.46 -4.30
C ILE A 137 11.38 -7.47 -2.98
N SER A 138 10.75 -7.90 -1.89
CA SER A 138 11.37 -7.90 -0.56
C SER A 138 12.56 -8.85 -0.46
N GLU A 139 12.48 -10.02 -1.08
CA GLU A 139 13.57 -11.01 -1.10
C GLU A 139 14.76 -10.54 -1.93
N ASN A 140 14.50 -9.88 -3.06
CA ASN A 140 15.56 -9.38 -3.94
C ASN A 140 16.28 -8.14 -3.38
N THR A 141 15.55 -7.24 -2.73
CA THR A 141 16.04 -5.91 -2.38
C THR A 141 16.26 -5.71 -0.87
N GLY A 142 15.64 -6.54 -0.04
CA GLY A 142 15.60 -6.34 1.42
C GLY A 142 14.71 -5.18 1.88
N VAL A 143 14.01 -4.46 0.97
CA VAL A 143 13.17 -3.31 1.35
C VAL A 143 11.80 -3.75 1.89
N ALA A 144 11.18 -2.89 2.69
CA ALA A 144 9.80 -3.08 3.12
C ALA A 144 8.84 -2.91 1.93
N THR A 145 7.78 -3.68 1.91
CA THR A 145 6.73 -3.58 0.89
C THR A 145 5.36 -3.45 1.53
N THR A 146 4.48 -2.68 0.91
CA THR A 146 3.07 -2.55 1.29
C THR A 146 2.19 -2.81 0.07
N PHE A 147 0.93 -3.18 0.30
CA PHE A 147 -0.06 -3.33 -0.77
C PHE A 147 -1.42 -2.84 -0.31
N GLY A 148 -2.18 -2.22 -1.23
CA GLY A 148 -3.55 -1.85 -0.98
C GLY A 148 -4.34 -1.56 -2.24
N TYR A 149 -5.62 -1.94 -2.21
CA TYR A 149 -6.56 -1.54 -3.27
C TYR A 149 -7.01 -0.09 -3.07
N GLY A 150 -6.93 0.67 -4.15
CA GLY A 150 -7.46 2.04 -4.22
C GLY A 150 -8.94 2.06 -4.60
N PRO A 151 -9.69 3.03 -4.12
CA PRO A 151 -9.27 4.14 -3.27
C PRO A 151 -9.20 3.79 -1.76
N ARG A 152 -9.50 2.56 -1.35
CA ARG A 152 -9.64 2.15 0.06
C ARG A 152 -8.38 2.41 0.90
N TYR A 153 -7.17 2.17 0.37
CA TYR A 153 -5.91 2.40 1.09
C TYR A 153 -5.71 3.87 1.50
N LEU A 154 -6.35 4.82 0.80
CA LEU A 154 -6.26 6.25 1.12
C LEU A 154 -6.72 6.56 2.53
N HIS A 155 -7.68 5.78 3.06
CA HIS A 155 -8.24 5.96 4.39
C HIS A 155 -7.38 5.39 5.53
N SER A 156 -6.29 4.69 5.20
CA SER A 156 -5.39 4.09 6.19
C SER A 156 -3.96 4.62 6.10
N ILE A 157 -3.35 4.57 4.91
CA ILE A 157 -1.93 4.87 4.73
C ILE A 157 -1.68 6.01 3.71
N GLY A 158 -2.74 6.55 3.11
CA GLY A 158 -2.64 7.52 2.04
C GLY A 158 -1.87 8.79 2.41
N GLN A 159 -2.01 9.28 3.64
CA GLN A 159 -1.27 10.44 4.12
C GLN A 159 0.24 10.16 4.17
N LEU A 160 0.66 8.97 4.62
CA LEU A 160 2.07 8.59 4.65
C LEU A 160 2.68 8.54 3.25
N TYR A 161 1.94 8.03 2.26
CA TYR A 161 2.45 7.94 0.89
C TYR A 161 2.65 9.31 0.24
N LYS A 162 1.86 10.30 0.61
CA LYS A 162 1.92 11.67 0.05
C LYS A 162 2.83 12.58 0.84
N GLY A 163 2.57 12.71 2.14
CA GLY A 163 3.26 13.66 3.04
C GLY A 163 4.44 13.06 3.81
N GLY A 164 4.74 11.78 3.61
CA GLY A 164 5.90 11.14 4.23
C GLY A 164 7.23 11.52 3.58
N PRO A 165 8.36 11.04 4.13
CA PRO A 165 9.67 11.30 3.56
C PRO A 165 9.82 10.72 2.15
N ASN A 166 10.68 11.32 1.31
CA ASN A 166 10.92 10.92 -0.09
C ASN A 166 11.79 9.64 -0.17
N ASN A 167 11.34 8.59 0.49
CA ASN A 167 11.95 7.27 0.47
C ASN A 167 10.95 6.18 0.02
N LEU A 168 9.88 6.59 -0.64
CA LEU A 168 8.85 5.71 -1.19
C LEU A 168 8.98 5.59 -2.70
N SER A 169 8.91 4.37 -3.20
CA SER A 169 8.64 4.06 -4.61
C SER A 169 7.27 3.41 -4.75
N VAL A 170 6.43 3.97 -5.59
CA VAL A 170 5.06 3.48 -5.80
C VAL A 170 4.95 2.79 -7.15
N LEU A 171 4.42 1.57 -7.14
CA LEU A 171 3.94 0.85 -8.31
C LEU A 171 2.42 0.93 -8.30
N CYS A 172 1.87 1.82 -9.11
CA CYS A 172 0.42 2.05 -9.21
C CYS A 172 -0.14 1.27 -10.40
N PHE A 173 -0.97 0.29 -10.13
CA PHE A 173 -1.63 -0.55 -11.14
C PHE A 173 -3.05 -0.06 -11.37
N VAL A 174 -3.38 0.16 -12.64
CA VAL A 174 -4.74 0.57 -13.06
C VAL A 174 -5.30 -0.44 -14.03
N SER A 175 -6.60 -0.65 -13.96
CA SER A 175 -7.31 -1.51 -14.90
C SER A 175 -7.34 -0.89 -16.30
N GLY A 176 -7.20 -1.74 -17.31
CA GLY A 176 -7.56 -1.43 -18.68
C GLY A 176 -9.07 -1.18 -18.85
N LYS A 177 -9.53 -1.06 -20.08
CA LYS A 177 -10.97 -0.98 -20.36
C LYS A 177 -11.63 -2.34 -20.08
N TYR A 178 -12.74 -2.30 -19.36
CA TYR A 178 -13.63 -3.45 -19.09
C TYR A 178 -15.10 -2.96 -19.17
N ASP A 179 -16.04 -3.86 -19.10
CA ASP A 179 -17.47 -3.51 -19.02
C ASP A 179 -17.68 -2.62 -17.80
N ASP A 180 -18.17 -1.42 -18.06
CA ASP A 180 -18.25 -0.35 -17.08
C ASP A 180 -19.70 0.04 -16.83
N LEU A 181 -20.01 0.46 -15.62
CA LEU A 181 -21.35 0.84 -15.21
C LEU A 181 -21.43 2.33 -14.98
N PRO A 182 -22.52 2.99 -15.43
CA PRO A 182 -22.73 4.40 -15.16
C PRO A 182 -22.95 4.65 -13.66
N VAL A 183 -22.38 5.72 -13.15
CA VAL A 183 -22.67 6.18 -11.79
C VAL A 183 -24.01 6.94 -11.82
N PRO A 184 -25.01 6.55 -11.02
CA PRO A 184 -26.32 7.21 -11.03
C PRO A 184 -26.23 8.72 -10.80
N ASN A 185 -26.99 9.49 -11.60
CA ASN A 185 -27.05 10.95 -11.55
C ASN A 185 -25.73 11.70 -11.84
N THR A 186 -24.81 11.06 -12.57
CA THR A 186 -23.56 11.68 -13.02
C THR A 186 -23.36 11.47 -14.51
N SER A 187 -22.36 12.14 -15.10
CA SER A 187 -21.98 11.97 -16.51
C SER A 187 -20.84 10.95 -16.70
N TYR A 188 -20.34 10.33 -15.65
CA TYR A 188 -19.21 9.40 -15.68
C TYR A 188 -19.59 8.01 -15.17
N THR A 189 -18.73 7.06 -15.47
CA THR A 189 -18.84 5.65 -15.07
C THR A 189 -17.99 5.36 -13.82
N PHE A 190 -18.18 4.19 -13.19
CA PHE A 190 -17.33 3.75 -12.07
C PHE A 190 -15.87 3.56 -12.48
N GLY A 191 -15.59 3.11 -13.70
CA GLY A 191 -14.23 2.98 -14.21
C GLY A 191 -13.56 4.33 -14.45
N GLU A 192 -14.30 5.33 -14.97
CA GLU A 192 -13.80 6.70 -15.11
C GLU A 192 -13.51 7.33 -13.74
N LEU A 193 -14.40 7.12 -12.77
CA LEU A 193 -14.19 7.56 -11.39
C LEU A 193 -12.93 6.92 -10.79
N THR A 194 -12.78 5.61 -10.93
CA THR A 194 -11.63 4.86 -10.40
C THR A 194 -10.32 5.33 -11.03
N ARG A 195 -10.32 5.55 -12.35
CA ARG A 195 -9.15 6.09 -13.06
C ARG A 195 -8.81 7.52 -12.61
N ALA A 196 -9.81 8.39 -12.48
CA ALA A 196 -9.59 9.74 -12.00
C ALA A 196 -9.02 9.79 -10.57
N LEU A 197 -9.50 8.89 -9.70
CA LEU A 197 -8.95 8.73 -8.35
C LEU A 197 -7.49 8.24 -8.37
N ALA A 198 -7.17 7.25 -9.23
CA ALA A 198 -5.81 6.76 -9.40
C ALA A 198 -4.86 7.87 -9.91
N GLU A 199 -5.29 8.63 -10.91
CA GLU A 199 -4.49 9.72 -11.48
C GLU A 199 -4.35 10.89 -10.51
N GLY A 200 -5.41 11.24 -9.78
CA GLY A 200 -5.36 12.26 -8.73
C GLY A 200 -4.36 11.91 -7.63
N ASP A 201 -4.34 10.64 -7.25
CA ASP A 201 -3.42 10.13 -6.23
C ASP A 201 -1.97 10.08 -6.74
N PHE A 202 -1.75 9.56 -7.94
CA PHE A 202 -0.47 9.57 -8.64
C PHE A 202 0.11 10.99 -8.73
N ASN A 203 -0.68 11.95 -9.18
CA ASN A 203 -0.26 13.35 -9.31
C ASN A 203 0.05 13.99 -7.96
N ALA A 204 -0.69 13.64 -6.90
CA ALA A 204 -0.40 14.15 -5.56
C ALA A 204 0.94 13.62 -5.05
N MET A 205 1.19 12.32 -5.14
CA MET A 205 2.45 11.69 -4.72
C MET A 205 3.65 12.21 -5.53
N SER A 206 3.52 12.33 -6.85
CA SER A 206 4.57 12.87 -7.72
C SER A 206 4.94 14.31 -7.38
N GLN A 207 3.96 15.15 -7.03
CA GLN A 207 4.22 16.55 -6.63
C GLN A 207 4.95 16.66 -5.30
N HIS A 208 4.79 15.70 -4.41
CA HIS A 208 5.57 15.59 -3.17
C HIS A 208 6.95 14.96 -3.36
N GLY A 209 7.34 14.65 -4.60
CA GLY A 209 8.66 14.13 -4.94
C GLY A 209 8.82 12.63 -4.75
N GLN A 210 7.73 11.88 -4.55
CA GLN A 210 7.80 10.43 -4.49
C GLN A 210 8.08 9.84 -5.88
N ASN A 211 8.80 8.73 -5.94
CA ASN A 211 9.02 7.99 -7.18
C ASN A 211 7.78 7.14 -7.51
N VAL A 212 7.00 7.56 -8.48
CA VAL A 212 5.74 6.90 -8.83
C VAL A 212 5.76 6.39 -10.26
N ASN A 213 5.49 5.11 -10.44
CA ASN A 213 5.32 4.47 -11.74
C ASN A 213 3.90 3.92 -11.86
N GLN A 214 3.26 4.15 -12.99
CA GLN A 214 1.89 3.73 -13.25
C GLN A 214 1.85 2.71 -14.37
N PHE A 215 1.14 1.61 -14.15
CA PHE A 215 1.03 0.48 -15.07
C PHE A 215 -0.44 0.20 -15.37
N ARG A 216 -0.71 -0.12 -16.63
CA ARG A 216 -2.04 -0.56 -17.04
C ARG A 216 -2.02 -2.05 -17.28
N LEU A 217 -2.86 -2.78 -16.55
CA LEU A 217 -3.05 -4.21 -16.73
C LEU A 217 -4.33 -4.48 -17.52
N GLY A 218 -4.27 -5.47 -18.41
CA GLY A 218 -5.40 -5.91 -19.22
C GLY A 218 -6.31 -6.91 -18.52
N HIS A 219 -7.12 -7.60 -19.31
CA HIS A 219 -8.01 -8.68 -18.81
C HIS A 219 -7.26 -9.89 -18.26
N LYS A 220 -5.98 -10.03 -18.62
CA LYS A 220 -5.08 -11.10 -18.15
C LYS A 220 -4.08 -10.59 -17.11
N ALA A 221 -4.53 -9.71 -16.24
CA ALA A 221 -3.68 -9.05 -15.25
C ALA A 221 -2.86 -10.03 -14.39
N VAL A 222 -3.47 -11.17 -14.02
CA VAL A 222 -2.81 -12.21 -13.21
C VAL A 222 -1.66 -12.85 -14.01
N GLU A 223 -1.93 -13.24 -15.25
CA GLU A 223 -0.92 -13.86 -16.12
C GLU A 223 0.19 -12.87 -16.49
N GLU A 224 -0.16 -11.62 -16.78
CA GLU A 224 0.79 -10.54 -17.07
C GLU A 224 1.72 -10.31 -15.87
N LEU A 225 1.18 -10.19 -14.66
CA LEU A 225 1.97 -10.00 -13.45
C LEU A 225 2.85 -11.21 -13.15
N LYS A 226 2.33 -12.43 -13.22
CA LYS A 226 3.12 -13.65 -12.97
C LYS A 226 4.28 -13.81 -13.96
N TYR A 227 4.05 -13.50 -15.22
CA TYR A 227 5.10 -13.50 -16.22
C TYR A 227 6.22 -12.50 -15.86
N GLU A 228 5.86 -11.26 -15.55
CA GLU A 228 6.84 -10.22 -15.24
C GLU A 228 7.56 -10.46 -13.89
N ILE A 229 6.90 -11.06 -12.91
CA ILE A 229 7.54 -11.49 -11.66
C ILE A 229 8.63 -12.52 -11.95
N HIS A 230 8.31 -13.52 -12.78
CA HIS A 230 9.26 -14.57 -13.16
C HIS A 230 10.45 -13.99 -13.92
N GLU A 231 10.22 -13.13 -14.92
CA GLU A 231 11.30 -12.53 -15.74
C GLU A 231 12.18 -11.55 -14.95
N SER A 232 11.60 -10.86 -13.95
CA SER A 232 12.34 -9.82 -13.22
C SER A 232 13.04 -10.32 -11.95
N PHE A 233 12.54 -11.41 -11.35
CA PHE A 233 12.99 -11.89 -10.03
C PHE A 233 13.22 -13.41 -9.96
N GLY A 234 12.93 -14.17 -11.03
CA GLY A 234 13.03 -15.65 -11.10
C GLY A 234 14.39 -16.20 -11.49
#